data_065f0e10db5c19bf477577b5281dda63
#
_entry.id   065f0e10db5c19bf477577b5281dda63
#
_cell.length_a   1.000
_cell.length_b   1.000
_cell.length_c   1.000
_cell.angle_alpha   90.00
_cell.angle_beta   90.00
_cell.angle_gamma   90.00
#
_symmetry.space_group_name_H-M   'P 1'
#
loop_
_entity.id
_entity.type
_entity.pdbx_description
1 polymer ?
#
loop_
_entity_poly.entity_id
_entity_poly.type
_entity_poly.pdbx_seq_one_letter_code
_entity_poly.pdbx_strand_id
1 'polypeptide(L)'
;MPDVIIVEDNREIGTLLCDFLRKENYTVSLAGTGEQALQIFEQYGANLVVLDIGLPGVDGYCVCSKIRETSNAHIMIATARDDKESTLKGLQIGADDYITKPYDIDILIAKINGIFKRKYALDEIVCDNLKLNNVTQT
;
A
#
# COMPACT_ATOMS: atom_id res chain seq x y z
N MET A 1 0.70 -9.19 -11.11
CA MET A 1 0.54 -8.62 -9.76
C MET A 1 0.54 -7.11 -9.84
N PRO A 2 -0.49 -6.44 -9.34
CA PRO A 2 -0.46 -4.98 -9.33
C PRO A 2 0.60 -4.47 -8.37
N ASP A 3 1.15 -3.30 -8.67
CA ASP A 3 2.09 -2.64 -7.75
C ASP A 3 1.33 -2.18 -6.51
N VAL A 4 0.14 -1.61 -6.71
CA VAL A 4 -0.65 -0.97 -5.65
C VAL A 4 -2.10 -1.43 -5.71
N ILE A 5 -2.67 -1.73 -4.55
CA ILE A 5 -4.12 -1.90 -4.42
C ILE A 5 -4.61 -0.69 -3.64
N ILE A 6 -5.56 0.05 -4.20
CA ILE A 6 -6.22 1.15 -3.50
C ILE A 6 -7.54 0.63 -2.99
N VAL A 7 -7.76 0.73 -1.68
CA VAL A 7 -9.01 0.28 -1.04
C VAL A 7 -9.75 1.52 -0.57
N GLU A 8 -10.75 1.93 -1.33
CA GLU A 8 -11.47 3.18 -1.11
C GLU A 8 -12.93 3.02 -1.56
N ASP A 9 -13.88 3.29 -0.67
CA ASP A 9 -15.30 3.13 -0.98
C ASP A 9 -15.87 4.28 -1.82
N ASN A 10 -15.25 5.46 -1.77
CA ASN A 10 -15.65 6.57 -2.62
C ASN A 10 -15.04 6.36 -4.00
N ARG A 11 -15.91 6.01 -4.96
CA ARG A 11 -15.44 5.64 -6.29
C ARG A 11 -14.74 6.78 -7.03
N GLU A 12 -15.20 8.01 -6.86
CA GLU A 12 -14.57 9.15 -7.52
C GLU A 12 -13.16 9.37 -7.01
N ILE A 13 -12.97 9.31 -5.69
CA ILE A 13 -11.66 9.46 -5.08
C ILE A 13 -10.77 8.30 -5.47
N GLY A 14 -11.28 7.09 -5.41
CA GLY A 14 -10.51 5.89 -5.77
C GLY A 14 -10.04 5.93 -7.21
N THR A 15 -10.92 6.30 -8.13
CA THR A 15 -10.57 6.41 -9.55
C THR A 15 -9.52 7.49 -9.77
N LEU A 16 -9.67 8.62 -9.10
CA LEU A 16 -8.71 9.72 -9.20
C LEU A 16 -7.32 9.29 -8.73
N LEU A 17 -7.24 8.61 -7.61
CA LEU A 17 -5.97 8.11 -7.08
C LEU A 17 -5.34 7.12 -8.04
N CYS A 18 -6.12 6.20 -8.59
CA CYS A 18 -5.62 5.24 -9.55
C CYS A 18 -5.07 5.91 -10.80
N ASP A 19 -5.76 6.93 -11.30
CA ASP A 19 -5.33 7.67 -12.49
C ASP A 19 -3.99 8.36 -12.25
N PHE A 20 -3.83 9.02 -11.10
CA PHE A 20 -2.57 9.67 -10.75
C PHE A 20 -1.43 8.66 -10.65
N LEU A 21 -1.67 7.51 -10.04
CA LEU A 21 -0.63 6.49 -9.89
C LEU A 21 -0.27 5.85 -11.23
N ARG A 22 -1.24 5.66 -12.11
CA ARG A 22 -0.96 5.14 -13.45
C ARG A 22 -0.10 6.09 -14.25
N LYS A 23 -0.27 7.39 -14.06
CA LYS A 23 0.60 8.38 -14.69
C LYS A 23 2.03 8.29 -14.20
N GLU A 24 2.23 7.78 -12.99
CA GLU A 24 3.54 7.54 -12.42
C GLU A 24 4.07 6.15 -12.78
N ASN A 25 3.42 5.48 -13.72
CA ASN A 25 3.80 4.17 -14.23
C ASN A 25 3.60 3.00 -13.27
N TYR A 26 2.72 3.14 -12.30
CA TYR A 26 2.35 2.03 -11.42
C TYR A 26 1.15 1.28 -12.01
N THR A 27 1.12 -0.03 -11.79
CA THR A 27 -0.08 -0.82 -12.06
C THR A 27 -0.93 -0.79 -10.79
N VAL A 28 -2.20 -0.48 -10.94
CA VAL A 28 -3.07 -0.23 -9.80
C VAL A 28 -4.38 -0.98 -9.95
N SER A 29 -4.85 -1.56 -8.86
CA SER A 29 -6.20 -2.13 -8.79
C SER A 29 -7.00 -1.37 -7.74
N LEU A 30 -8.27 -1.14 -8.01
CA LEU A 30 -9.16 -0.45 -7.08
C LEU A 30 -10.15 -1.44 -6.47
N ALA A 31 -10.25 -1.42 -5.15
CA ALA A 31 -11.23 -2.19 -4.42
C ALA A 31 -12.15 -1.23 -3.67
N GLY A 32 -13.44 -1.42 -3.78
CA GLY A 32 -14.41 -0.57 -3.10
C GLY A 32 -14.77 -1.06 -1.70
N THR A 33 -14.38 -2.28 -1.37
CA THR A 33 -14.67 -2.87 -0.05
C THR A 33 -13.47 -3.68 0.41
N GLY A 34 -13.43 -3.97 1.71
CA GLY A 34 -12.38 -4.82 2.27
C GLY A 34 -12.39 -6.22 1.69
N GLU A 35 -13.57 -6.76 1.43
CA GLU A 35 -13.72 -8.09 0.83
C GLU A 35 -13.12 -8.14 -0.56
N GLN A 36 -13.38 -7.12 -1.39
CA GLN A 36 -12.79 -7.05 -2.72
C GLN A 36 -11.28 -6.95 -2.64
N ALA A 37 -10.77 -6.16 -1.69
CA ALA A 37 -9.35 -6.01 -1.51
C ALA A 37 -8.68 -7.34 -1.17
N LEU A 38 -9.30 -8.11 -0.28
CA LEU A 38 -8.77 -9.42 0.10
C LEU A 38 -8.81 -10.40 -1.06
N GLN A 39 -9.87 -10.37 -1.87
CA GLN A 39 -9.98 -11.22 -3.05
C GLN A 39 -8.88 -10.90 -4.05
N ILE A 40 -8.64 -9.62 -4.33
CA ILE A 40 -7.60 -9.21 -5.26
C ILE A 40 -6.22 -9.59 -4.72
N PHE A 41 -6.00 -9.36 -3.43
CA PHE A 41 -4.72 -9.66 -2.82
C PHE A 41 -4.45 -11.16 -2.81
N GLU A 42 -5.45 -11.96 -2.50
CA GLU A 42 -5.32 -13.40 -2.47
C GLU A 42 -5.04 -13.96 -3.86
N GLN A 43 -5.66 -13.40 -4.89
CA GLN A 43 -5.50 -13.88 -6.26
C GLN A 43 -4.23 -13.38 -6.92
N TYR A 44 -3.89 -12.12 -6.75
CA TYR A 44 -2.79 -11.48 -7.47
C TYR A 44 -1.65 -10.97 -6.60
N GLY A 45 -1.89 -10.71 -5.33
CA GLY A 45 -0.92 -10.05 -4.46
C GLY A 45 -0.79 -8.57 -4.79
N ALA A 46 0.12 -7.90 -4.13
CA ALA A 46 0.49 -6.51 -4.42
C ALA A 46 1.75 -6.16 -3.62
N ASN A 47 2.47 -5.14 -4.05
CA ASN A 47 3.61 -4.65 -3.29
C ASN A 47 3.19 -3.65 -2.22
N LEU A 48 2.10 -2.91 -2.48
CA LEU A 48 1.60 -1.89 -1.57
C LEU A 48 0.07 -1.93 -1.54
N VAL A 49 -0.49 -1.77 -0.35
CA VAL A 49 -1.94 -1.63 -0.19
C VAL A 49 -2.20 -0.30 0.52
N VAL A 50 -2.96 0.58 -0.10
CA VAL A 50 -3.42 1.83 0.52
C VAL A 50 -4.84 1.56 1.01
N LEU A 51 -5.04 1.53 2.31
CA LEU A 51 -6.22 0.99 2.92
C LEU A 51 -6.97 2.02 3.75
N ASP A 52 -8.18 2.34 3.35
CA ASP A 52 -9.06 3.21 4.13
C ASP A 52 -9.61 2.41 5.31
N ILE A 53 -9.38 2.89 6.53
CA ILE A 53 -9.84 2.20 7.71
C ILE A 53 -11.35 2.32 7.90
N GLY A 54 -11.95 3.37 7.41
CA GLY A 54 -13.39 3.61 7.57
C GLY A 54 -14.28 2.90 6.58
N LEU A 55 -13.86 1.77 6.04
CA LEU A 55 -14.62 1.04 5.04
C LEU A 55 -15.89 0.43 5.61
N PRO A 56 -16.96 0.38 4.81
CA PRO A 56 -18.15 -0.36 5.23
C PRO A 56 -17.87 -1.87 5.12
N GLY A 57 -18.56 -2.66 5.89
CA GLY A 57 -18.42 -4.12 5.87
C GLY A 57 -17.21 -4.57 6.64
N VAL A 58 -16.30 -5.29 5.98
CA VAL A 58 -15.09 -5.78 6.63
C VAL A 58 -14.22 -4.60 7.02
N ASP A 59 -13.89 -4.55 8.30
CA ASP A 59 -13.11 -3.49 8.90
C ASP A 59 -11.72 -3.43 8.29
N GLY A 60 -11.21 -2.24 8.07
CA GLY A 60 -9.86 -2.03 7.52
C GLY A 60 -8.76 -2.68 8.36
N TYR A 61 -8.91 -2.72 9.67
CA TYR A 61 -7.94 -3.41 10.52
C TYR A 61 -7.92 -4.92 10.25
N CYS A 62 -9.09 -5.49 9.97
CA CYS A 62 -9.20 -6.89 9.64
C CYS A 62 -8.50 -7.20 8.32
N VAL A 63 -8.64 -6.33 7.33
CA VAL A 63 -7.95 -6.47 6.06
C VAL A 63 -6.43 -6.44 6.27
N CYS A 64 -5.95 -5.48 7.04
CA CYS A 64 -4.54 -5.35 7.37
C CYS A 64 -4.01 -6.63 8.04
N SER A 65 -4.72 -7.11 9.03
CA SER A 65 -4.33 -8.30 9.78
C SER A 65 -4.27 -9.54 8.87
N LYS A 66 -5.26 -9.70 8.00
CA LYS A 66 -5.30 -10.85 7.09
C LYS A 66 -4.18 -10.81 6.06
N ILE A 67 -3.87 -9.64 5.53
CA ILE A 67 -2.75 -9.51 4.60
C ILE A 67 -1.44 -9.86 5.30
N ARG A 68 -1.28 -9.40 6.53
CA ARG A 68 -0.06 -9.63 7.29
C ARG A 68 0.17 -11.09 7.65
N GLU A 69 -0.89 -11.91 7.71
CA GLU A 69 -0.75 -13.34 7.98
C GLU A 69 0.04 -14.05 6.90
N THR A 70 0.00 -13.56 5.66
CA THR A 70 0.60 -14.26 4.53
C THR A 70 1.60 -13.45 3.74
N SER A 71 1.80 -12.19 4.06
CA SER A 71 2.61 -11.31 3.21
C SER A 71 3.30 -10.21 3.98
N ASN A 72 4.41 -9.75 3.42
CA ASN A 72 5.13 -8.59 3.91
C ASN A 72 4.87 -7.37 3.00
N ALA A 73 3.78 -7.37 2.25
CA ALA A 73 3.41 -6.22 1.44
C ALA A 73 3.36 -4.96 2.32
N HIS A 74 3.75 -3.82 1.77
CA HIS A 74 3.71 -2.57 2.51
C HIS A 74 2.25 -2.14 2.66
N ILE A 75 1.81 -1.83 3.86
CA ILE A 75 0.44 -1.40 4.12
C ILE A 75 0.44 0.03 4.63
N MET A 76 -0.24 0.91 3.90
CA MET A 76 -0.41 2.31 4.29
C MET A 76 -1.88 2.52 4.61
N ILE A 77 -2.20 2.88 5.84
CA ILE A 77 -3.57 3.12 6.23
C ILE A 77 -3.95 4.58 6.00
N ALA A 78 -5.19 4.79 5.55
CA ALA A 78 -5.74 6.12 5.38
C ALA A 78 -6.72 6.38 6.52
N THR A 79 -6.58 7.50 7.20
CA THR A 79 -7.34 7.80 8.39
C THR A 79 -7.69 9.29 8.46
N ALA A 80 -8.72 9.65 9.22
CA ALA A 80 -9.09 11.04 9.43
C ALA A 80 -7.93 11.76 10.15
N ARG A 81 -7.80 13.04 9.86
CA ARG A 81 -6.66 13.83 10.33
C ARG A 81 -6.38 13.73 11.82
N ASP A 82 -7.41 13.77 12.66
CA ASP A 82 -7.25 13.75 14.09
C ASP A 82 -7.59 12.40 14.72
N ASP A 83 -7.61 11.35 13.94
CA ASP A 83 -7.91 10.03 14.47
C ASP A 83 -6.63 9.31 14.89
N LYS A 84 -6.04 9.81 15.97
CA LYS A 84 -4.80 9.26 16.49
C LYS A 84 -4.96 7.83 16.99
N GLU A 85 -6.11 7.54 17.59
CA GLU A 85 -6.37 6.22 18.14
C GLU A 85 -6.41 5.16 17.04
N SER A 86 -7.09 5.44 15.94
CA SER A 86 -7.14 4.54 14.80
C SER A 86 -5.76 4.35 14.17
N THR A 87 -4.98 5.42 14.08
CA THR A 87 -3.63 5.36 13.55
C THR A 87 -2.75 4.44 14.39
N LEU A 88 -2.79 4.60 15.72
CA LEU A 88 -1.99 3.77 16.61
C LEU A 88 -2.40 2.31 16.53
N LYS A 89 -3.70 2.05 16.47
CA LYS A 89 -4.21 0.69 16.37
C LYS A 89 -3.75 0.02 15.07
N GLY A 90 -3.82 0.74 13.96
CA GLY A 90 -3.38 0.22 12.67
C GLY A 90 -1.90 -0.13 12.66
N LEU A 91 -1.07 0.74 13.21
CA LEU A 91 0.37 0.48 13.30
C LEU A 91 0.68 -0.72 14.19
N GLN A 92 -0.06 -0.89 15.30
CA GLN A 92 0.11 -2.03 16.18
C GLN A 92 -0.27 -3.35 15.50
N ILE A 93 -1.24 -3.34 14.61
CA ILE A 93 -1.68 -4.53 13.90
C ILE A 93 -0.70 -4.92 12.79
N GLY A 94 0.07 -4.00 12.32
CA GLY A 94 1.07 -4.32 11.32
C GLY A 94 1.11 -3.42 10.09
N ALA A 95 0.43 -2.29 10.13
CA ALA A 95 0.57 -1.30 9.07
C ALA A 95 1.95 -0.67 9.14
N ASP A 96 2.49 -0.32 7.99
CA ASP A 96 3.85 0.24 7.91
C ASP A 96 3.86 1.76 7.91
N ASP A 97 2.78 2.38 7.52
CA ASP A 97 2.71 3.83 7.40
C ASP A 97 1.24 4.27 7.44
N TYR A 98 1.02 5.57 7.46
CA TYR A 98 -0.33 6.11 7.39
C TYR A 98 -0.36 7.39 6.58
N ILE A 99 -1.55 7.78 6.12
CA ILE A 99 -1.75 9.03 5.44
C ILE A 99 -3.09 9.59 5.91
N THR A 100 -3.20 10.90 6.02
CA THR A 100 -4.42 11.53 6.52
C THR A 100 -5.39 11.83 5.38
N LYS A 101 -6.68 11.75 5.68
CA LYS A 101 -7.74 12.17 4.76
C LYS A 101 -8.19 13.58 5.13
N PRO A 102 -8.53 14.43 4.19
CA PRO A 102 -8.54 14.17 2.74
C PRO A 102 -7.12 14.03 2.19
N TYR A 103 -6.99 13.25 1.13
CA TYR A 103 -5.67 12.96 0.58
C TYR A 103 -5.04 14.19 -0.05
N ASP A 104 -3.78 14.42 0.29
CA ASP A 104 -2.94 15.32 -0.48
C ASP A 104 -2.25 14.44 -1.51
N ILE A 105 -2.62 14.60 -2.77
CA ILE A 105 -2.13 13.74 -3.85
C ILE A 105 -0.62 13.80 -3.98
N ASP A 106 -0.03 14.98 -3.84
CA ASP A 106 1.42 15.13 -3.95
C ASP A 106 2.15 14.38 -2.85
N ILE A 107 1.62 14.46 -1.63
CA ILE A 107 2.19 13.74 -0.50
C ILE A 107 2.04 12.24 -0.68
N LEU A 108 0.86 11.80 -1.12
CA LEU A 108 0.61 10.37 -1.33
C LEU A 108 1.57 9.80 -2.38
N ILE A 109 1.71 10.47 -3.51
CA ILE A 109 2.60 10.03 -4.57
C ILE A 109 4.04 10.03 -4.10
N ALA A 110 4.47 11.07 -3.38
CA ALA A 110 5.83 11.14 -2.85
C ALA A 110 6.12 9.98 -1.89
N LYS A 111 5.17 9.63 -1.02
CA LYS A 111 5.33 8.50 -0.11
C LYS A 111 5.44 7.19 -0.88
N ILE A 112 4.58 6.99 -1.86
CA ILE A 112 4.57 5.76 -2.67
C ILE A 112 5.86 5.65 -3.47
N ASN A 113 6.30 6.72 -4.09
CA ASN A 113 7.57 6.72 -4.84
C ASN A 113 8.74 6.39 -3.91
N GLY A 114 8.73 6.92 -2.70
CA GLY A 114 9.77 6.62 -1.72
C GLY A 114 9.80 5.15 -1.32
N ILE A 115 8.62 4.55 -1.15
CA ILE A 115 8.50 3.13 -0.80
C ILE A 115 9.08 2.27 -1.92
N PHE A 116 8.67 2.51 -3.16
CA PHE A 116 9.13 1.70 -4.28
C PHE A 116 10.60 1.95 -4.59
N LYS A 117 11.09 3.15 -4.41
CA LYS A 117 12.50 3.45 -4.60
C LYS A 117 13.36 2.64 -3.62
N ARG A 118 12.96 2.57 -2.37
CA ARG A 118 13.69 1.79 -1.37
C ARG A 118 13.61 0.29 -1.68
N LYS A 119 12.45 -0.19 -2.10
CA LYS A 119 12.26 -1.57 -2.45
C LYS A 119 13.15 -1.99 -3.62
N TYR A 120 13.17 -1.20 -4.68
CA TYR A 120 14.01 -1.49 -5.84
C TYR A 120 15.49 -1.39 -5.51
N ALA A 121 15.90 -0.48 -4.67
CA ALA A 121 17.28 -0.39 -4.24
C ALA A 121 17.72 -1.65 -3.49
N LEU A 122 16.85 -2.18 -2.63
CA LEU A 122 17.16 -3.41 -1.93
C LEU A 122 17.24 -4.59 -2.88
N ASP A 123 16.34 -4.68 -3.84
CA ASP A 123 16.35 -5.74 -4.83
C ASP A 123 17.61 -5.68 -5.68
N GLU A 124 18.07 -4.49 -6.05
CA GLU A 124 19.32 -4.32 -6.79
C GLU A 124 20.52 -4.76 -5.97
N ILE A 125 20.57 -4.41 -4.71
CA ILE A 125 21.67 -4.80 -3.83
C ILE A 125 21.73 -6.32 -3.71
N VAL A 126 20.60 -6.97 -3.57
CA VAL A 126 20.55 -8.42 -3.48
C VAL A 126 21.02 -9.05 -4.79
N CYS A 127 20.57 -8.53 -5.92
CA CYS A 127 21.00 -9.04 -7.22
C CYS A 127 22.51 -8.86 -7.42
N ASP A 128 23.05 -7.72 -7.05
CA ASP A 128 24.47 -7.47 -7.19
C ASP A 128 25.29 -8.42 -6.32
N ASN A 129 24.85 -8.67 -5.11
CA ASN A 129 25.53 -9.59 -4.23
C ASN A 129 25.54 -11.00 -4.80
N LEU A 130 24.41 -11.40 -5.38
CA LEU A 130 24.37 -12.72 -5.96
C LEU A 130 25.23 -12.79 -7.20
N LYS A 131 25.32 -11.67 -7.90
CA LYS A 131 26.01 -11.66 -9.11
C LYS A 131 27.45 -11.72 -8.93
N LEU A 132 27.99 -11.06 -8.04
CA LEU A 132 29.32 -10.97 -7.90
C LEU A 132 29.81 -11.52 -6.87
N ASN A 133 29.04 -11.55 -6.09
CA ASN A 133 29.58 -12.14 -5.15
C ASN A 133 30.83 -11.63 -5.12
N ASN A 134 30.89 -10.80 -5.74
CA ASN A 134 32.06 -10.34 -5.85
C ASN A 134 32.06 -9.05 -6.15
N VAL A 135 31.58 -8.45 -6.25
CA VAL A 135 31.80 -7.27 -6.64
C VAL A 135 31.31 -6.33 -6.02
N THR A 136 31.40 -5.86 -5.81
CA THR A 136 31.24 -4.94 -5.27
C THR A 136 30.53 -3.98 -5.55
N GLN A 137 30.09 -3.62 -5.68
CA GLN A 137 29.60 -2.74 -5.86
C GLN A 137 28.99 -2.13 -5.45
N THR A 138 28.72 -1.82 -5.36
CA THR A 138 28.20 -1.22 -5.02
C THR A 138 27.72 -0.55 -4.94
#